data_90f0607072bb41231dd7c6e353698f78
#
_entry.id   90f0607072bb41231dd7c6e353698f78
#
_cell.length_a   1.000
_cell.length_b   1.000
_cell.length_c   1.000
_cell.angle_alpha   90.00
_cell.angle_beta   90.00
_cell.angle_gamma   90.00
#
_symmetry.space_group_name_H-M   'P 1'
#
loop_
_entity.id
_entity.type
_entity.pdbx_description
1 polymer ?
#
loop_
_entity_poly.entity_id
_entity_poly.type
_entity_poly.pdbx_seq_one_letter_code
_entity_poly.pdbx_strand_id
1 'polypeptide(L)'
;IEQCEPVAPSSLVTRLLDAGAVHPAPDRTTTFTESDVTVVTPQLRTSPSSVAAGDGRVTIDVGSAPPLAGATIRLPATGGPAAARNAGRSVVDTDQIAFVDADVETTEGWLEPLLAHFDDPRLGLVAPRVTGERASPLDLGAEAARIRAGSRVSYVPGAALVVRAAAFDEVGGFDATLRFGEDVDFVWRLDEAGWWCRYEPASTVWHEPRRSWRERFRQHAGYGTSAAALALRHPGALAPWRSNGWTAFAWVALLAGAVGPAAVTALGSAAALGPKLPDVPRSASFRLAMRGHLFAGREAAASVRRVWWPIVGVGAIVSKRFRWVAVAAVLADLRSAPTDIAYGWGVWQGMRRHRTWAPIIPAVSAWPGRTPRPE
;
A
#
# COMPACT_ATOMS: atom_id res chain seq x y z
N ILE A 1 2.90 -10.51 23.51
CA ILE A 1 2.20 -9.42 24.20
C ILE A 1 0.73 -9.74 24.00
N GLU A 2 0.20 -10.65 24.85
CA GLU A 2 -1.19 -11.15 24.75
C GLU A 2 -2.13 -10.60 25.84
N GLN A 3 -1.71 -9.63 26.60
CA GLN A 3 -2.59 -8.95 27.55
C GLN A 3 -2.37 -7.45 27.40
N CYS A 4 -3.36 -6.78 26.80
CA CYS A 4 -3.36 -5.34 26.63
C CYS A 4 -3.69 -4.67 27.98
N GLU A 5 -2.72 -4.55 28.88
CA GLU A 5 -2.81 -3.51 29.88
C GLU A 5 -2.60 -2.16 29.19
N PRO A 6 -3.40 -1.14 29.51
CA PRO A 6 -3.20 0.19 28.98
C PRO A 6 -1.79 0.69 29.29
N VAL A 7 -1.00 0.92 28.26
CA VAL A 7 0.36 1.45 28.41
C VAL A 7 0.28 2.97 28.47
N ALA A 8 0.80 3.56 29.55
CA ALA A 8 0.82 5.01 29.68
C ALA A 8 1.55 5.68 28.49
N PRO A 9 1.04 6.81 28.02
CA PRO A 9 1.70 7.58 26.97
C PRO A 9 3.14 7.92 27.37
N SER A 10 4.10 7.56 26.52
CA SER A 10 5.52 7.88 26.73
C SER A 10 6.18 8.17 25.39
N SER A 11 7.30 8.87 25.41
CA SER A 11 8.09 9.14 24.22
C SER A 11 8.53 7.83 23.49
N LEU A 12 8.77 6.76 24.25
CA LEU A 12 9.07 5.44 23.69
C LEU A 12 7.87 4.85 22.97
N VAL A 13 6.69 4.88 23.58
CA VAL A 13 5.44 4.38 22.95
C VAL A 13 5.15 5.16 21.68
N THR A 14 5.25 6.48 21.70
CA THR A 14 5.08 7.32 20.51
C THR A 14 6.05 6.92 19.40
N ARG A 15 7.33 6.74 19.72
CA ARG A 15 8.34 6.33 18.73
C ARG A 15 8.09 4.93 18.17
N LEU A 16 7.59 3.99 18.97
CA LEU A 16 7.23 2.65 18.52
C LEU A 16 5.99 2.66 17.64
N LEU A 17 5.00 3.50 17.96
CA LEU A 17 3.82 3.75 17.12
C LEU A 17 4.24 4.39 15.78
N ASP A 18 5.10 5.40 15.81
CA ASP A 18 5.63 6.08 14.62
C ASP A 18 6.42 5.12 13.72
N ALA A 19 7.17 4.21 14.33
CA ALA A 19 7.92 3.18 13.61
C ALA A 19 7.03 2.03 13.10
N GLY A 20 5.74 1.97 13.48
CA GLY A 20 4.86 0.85 13.16
C GLY A 20 5.26 -0.46 13.85
N ALA A 21 6.04 -0.38 14.93
CA ALA A 21 6.50 -1.54 15.71
C ALA A 21 5.45 -2.03 16.70
N VAL A 22 4.54 -1.16 17.10
CA VAL A 22 3.35 -1.45 17.90
C VAL A 22 2.14 -0.78 17.26
N HIS A 23 0.95 -1.29 17.52
CA HIS A 23 -0.31 -0.75 17.03
C HIS A 23 -1.22 -0.49 18.21
N PRO A 24 -2.02 0.60 18.19
CA PRO A 24 -3.01 0.80 19.22
C PRO A 24 -4.06 -0.32 19.12
N ALA A 25 -4.51 -0.79 20.26
CA ALA A 25 -5.72 -1.57 20.39
C ALA A 25 -6.73 -0.67 21.13
N PRO A 26 -7.47 0.18 20.39
CA PRO A 26 -8.41 1.09 21.03
C PRO A 26 -9.49 0.28 21.75
N ASP A 27 -9.94 0.81 22.89
CA ASP A 27 -11.11 0.26 23.55
C ASP A 27 -12.30 0.38 22.59
N ARG A 28 -13.18 -0.63 22.58
CA ARG A 28 -14.38 -0.59 21.72
C ARG A 28 -15.41 0.44 22.18
N THR A 29 -15.25 0.99 23.38
CA THR A 29 -16.03 2.14 23.86
C THR A 29 -15.51 3.43 23.24
N THR A 30 -15.79 3.63 21.97
CA THR A 30 -15.50 4.90 21.28
C THR A 30 -16.61 5.92 21.49
N THR A 31 -16.27 7.21 21.34
CA THR A 31 -17.26 8.31 21.31
C THR A 31 -18.03 8.37 20.01
N PHE A 32 -17.53 7.73 18.94
CA PHE A 32 -18.13 7.71 17.62
C PHE A 32 -19.04 6.49 17.41
N THR A 33 -20.13 6.72 16.71
CA THR A 33 -21.14 5.73 16.34
C THR A 33 -21.33 5.69 14.83
N GLU A 34 -22.09 4.75 14.31
CA GLU A 34 -22.41 4.69 12.88
C GLU A 34 -23.15 5.94 12.38
N SER A 35 -23.86 6.67 13.26
CA SER A 35 -24.54 7.92 12.92
C SER A 35 -23.57 9.08 12.64
N ASP A 36 -22.32 8.97 13.08
CA ASP A 36 -21.26 9.96 12.84
C ASP A 36 -20.53 9.73 11.51
N VAL A 37 -20.97 8.71 10.74
CA VAL A 37 -20.36 8.30 9.48
C VAL A 37 -21.37 8.37 8.34
N THR A 38 -21.02 9.04 7.26
CA THR A 38 -21.78 8.94 6.01
C THR A 38 -21.06 8.00 5.05
N VAL A 39 -21.77 6.99 4.54
CA VAL A 39 -21.23 6.07 3.54
C VAL A 39 -21.44 6.66 2.14
N VAL A 40 -20.35 6.82 1.40
CA VAL A 40 -20.33 7.30 0.00
C VAL A 40 -19.97 6.15 -0.93
N THR A 41 -20.86 5.84 -1.85
CA THR A 41 -20.67 4.73 -2.80
C THR A 41 -20.62 5.26 -4.24
N PRO A 42 -19.42 5.29 -4.87
CA PRO A 42 -19.30 5.52 -6.30
C PRO A 42 -19.86 4.33 -7.07
N GLN A 43 -20.85 4.53 -7.93
CA GLN A 43 -21.42 3.48 -8.76
C GLN A 43 -21.15 3.70 -10.23
N LEU A 44 -20.30 2.85 -10.78
CA LEU A 44 -20.03 2.79 -12.21
C LEU A 44 -21.01 1.82 -12.87
N ARG A 45 -21.49 2.20 -13.99
CA ARG A 45 -22.48 1.68 -14.95
C ARG A 45 -22.71 0.16 -15.07
N THR A 46 -21.85 -0.72 -14.56
CA THR A 46 -21.88 -2.16 -14.87
C THR A 46 -21.71 -3.09 -13.68
N SER A 47 -21.55 -2.56 -12.48
CA SER A 47 -21.51 -3.43 -11.30
C SER A 47 -22.94 -3.85 -10.96
N PRO A 48 -23.22 -5.15 -10.86
CA PRO A 48 -24.41 -5.59 -10.15
C PRO A 48 -24.24 -5.15 -8.70
N SER A 49 -24.77 -3.99 -8.33
CA SER A 49 -24.70 -3.56 -6.95
C SER A 49 -25.74 -4.32 -6.16
N SER A 50 -25.30 -4.97 -5.11
CA SER A 50 -26.13 -5.44 -4.01
C SER A 50 -26.65 -4.27 -3.16
N VAL A 51 -26.22 -3.05 -3.43
CA VAL A 51 -26.54 -1.86 -2.64
C VAL A 51 -27.74 -1.15 -3.27
N ALA A 52 -28.88 -1.27 -2.62
CA ALA A 52 -30.05 -0.45 -2.94
C ALA A 52 -29.72 1.02 -2.61
N ALA A 53 -29.98 1.92 -3.57
CA ALA A 53 -29.97 3.35 -3.29
C ALA A 53 -31.09 3.64 -2.29
N GLY A 54 -30.78 4.26 -1.15
CA GLY A 54 -31.80 4.66 -0.19
C GLY A 54 -31.50 4.41 1.30
N ASP A 55 -30.52 3.58 1.65
CA ASP A 55 -30.27 3.19 3.05
C ASP A 55 -29.37 4.19 3.82
N GLY A 56 -29.64 5.49 3.74
CA GLY A 56 -28.82 6.52 4.38
C GLY A 56 -27.43 6.72 3.73
N ARG A 57 -27.20 6.10 2.56
CA ARG A 57 -25.97 6.18 1.79
C ARG A 57 -26.04 7.27 0.74
N VAL A 58 -24.93 7.97 0.56
CA VAL A 58 -24.72 8.89 -0.57
C VAL A 58 -24.23 8.09 -1.78
N THR A 59 -25.11 7.89 -2.75
CA THR A 59 -24.79 7.13 -3.97
C THR A 59 -24.48 8.08 -5.12
N ILE A 60 -23.32 7.91 -5.75
CA ILE A 60 -22.87 8.73 -6.87
C ILE A 60 -22.94 7.91 -8.16
N ASP A 61 -23.91 8.26 -9.02
CA ASP A 61 -24.04 7.63 -10.35
C ASP A 61 -23.03 8.22 -11.33
N VAL A 62 -22.12 7.38 -11.82
CA VAL A 62 -21.10 7.79 -12.81
C VAL A 62 -21.52 7.29 -14.20
N GLY A 63 -22.44 8.01 -14.81
CA GLY A 63 -22.82 7.82 -16.20
C GLY A 63 -23.55 6.52 -16.51
N SER A 64 -24.35 5.98 -15.59
CA SER A 64 -25.18 4.81 -15.84
C SER A 64 -26.21 5.06 -16.95
N ALA A 65 -26.51 4.04 -17.75
CA ALA A 65 -27.56 4.07 -18.76
C ALA A 65 -28.38 2.77 -18.70
N PRO A 66 -29.65 2.82 -18.25
CA PRO A 66 -30.34 4.02 -17.78
C PRO A 66 -29.73 4.61 -16.52
N PRO A 67 -30.07 5.88 -16.14
CA PRO A 67 -29.66 6.48 -14.89
C PRO A 67 -30.01 5.61 -13.69
N LEU A 68 -29.15 5.60 -12.67
CA LEU A 68 -29.42 4.90 -11.43
C LEU A 68 -30.54 5.61 -10.66
N ALA A 69 -31.65 4.91 -10.42
CA ALA A 69 -32.74 5.44 -9.61
C ALA A 69 -32.28 5.61 -8.14
N GLY A 70 -32.58 6.77 -7.54
CA GLY A 70 -32.24 7.07 -6.16
C GLY A 70 -30.79 7.51 -5.95
N ALA A 71 -30.00 7.71 -7.02
CA ALA A 71 -28.66 8.30 -6.88
C ALA A 71 -28.76 9.73 -6.32
N THR A 72 -27.88 10.04 -5.34
CA THR A 72 -27.82 11.36 -4.72
C THR A 72 -27.23 12.40 -5.68
N ILE A 73 -26.19 12.01 -6.40
CA ILE A 73 -25.50 12.85 -7.40
C ILE A 73 -25.28 12.02 -8.67
N ARG A 74 -25.39 12.68 -9.82
CA ARG A 74 -25.04 12.10 -11.11
C ARG A 74 -23.91 12.86 -11.78
N LEU A 75 -22.86 12.13 -12.16
CA LEU A 75 -21.71 12.63 -12.90
C LEU A 75 -21.68 12.07 -14.34
N PRO A 76 -20.97 12.75 -15.27
CA PRO A 76 -20.69 12.20 -16.59
C PRO A 76 -19.88 10.89 -16.49
N ALA A 77 -20.01 10.02 -17.49
CA ALA A 77 -19.30 8.73 -17.54
C ALA A 77 -17.75 8.84 -17.52
N THR A 78 -17.21 10.04 -17.76
CA THR A 78 -15.79 10.35 -17.75
C THR A 78 -15.22 10.67 -16.35
N GLY A 79 -16.10 10.79 -15.34
CA GLY A 79 -15.71 11.30 -14.01
C GLY A 79 -14.74 10.38 -13.24
N GLY A 80 -14.87 9.07 -13.38
CA GLY A 80 -14.05 8.11 -12.63
C GLY A 80 -14.34 8.06 -11.12
N PRO A 81 -13.71 7.10 -10.38
CA PRO A 81 -13.97 6.91 -8.94
C PRO A 81 -13.49 8.09 -8.07
N ALA A 82 -12.37 8.72 -8.39
CA ALA A 82 -11.86 9.87 -7.65
C ALA A 82 -12.85 11.05 -7.68
N ALA A 83 -13.32 11.43 -8.88
CA ALA A 83 -14.30 12.51 -9.02
C ALA A 83 -15.63 12.18 -8.32
N ALA A 84 -16.04 10.91 -8.33
CA ALA A 84 -17.24 10.48 -7.65
C ALA A 84 -17.11 10.59 -6.12
N ARG A 85 -15.99 10.14 -5.55
CA ARG A 85 -15.74 10.27 -4.11
C ARG A 85 -15.67 11.73 -3.68
N ASN A 86 -15.02 12.60 -4.48
CA ASN A 86 -14.98 14.04 -4.23
C ASN A 86 -16.37 14.69 -4.29
N ALA A 87 -17.18 14.30 -5.29
CA ALA A 87 -18.56 14.79 -5.37
C ALA A 87 -19.39 14.32 -4.16
N GLY A 88 -19.19 13.08 -3.70
CA GLY A 88 -19.84 12.59 -2.48
C GLY A 88 -19.53 13.44 -1.27
N ARG A 89 -18.28 13.88 -1.09
CA ARG A 89 -17.88 14.76 0.01
C ARG A 89 -18.70 16.04 0.08
N SER A 90 -19.11 16.60 -1.06
CA SER A 90 -19.83 17.89 -1.09
C SER A 90 -21.23 17.87 -0.47
N VAL A 91 -21.78 16.71 -0.18
CA VAL A 91 -23.10 16.49 0.42
C VAL A 91 -23.05 15.74 1.75
N VAL A 92 -21.87 15.60 2.33
CA VAL A 92 -21.63 14.90 3.60
C VAL A 92 -21.35 15.94 4.69
N ASP A 93 -22.14 15.88 5.77
CA ASP A 93 -22.02 16.76 6.94
C ASP A 93 -21.42 16.09 8.17
N THR A 94 -21.18 14.75 8.11
CA THR A 94 -20.59 13.99 9.22
C THR A 94 -19.08 14.17 9.32
N ASP A 95 -18.54 13.98 10.53
CA ASP A 95 -17.11 14.08 10.81
C ASP A 95 -16.28 12.97 10.15
N GLN A 96 -16.88 11.79 9.90
CA GLN A 96 -16.25 10.67 9.21
C GLN A 96 -17.01 10.35 7.93
N ILE A 97 -16.25 9.96 6.89
CA ILE A 97 -16.74 9.57 5.58
C ILE A 97 -16.25 8.15 5.29
N ALA A 98 -17.16 7.23 5.07
CA ALA A 98 -16.83 5.89 4.61
C ALA A 98 -16.98 5.80 3.09
N PHE A 99 -15.87 5.77 2.35
CA PHE A 99 -15.91 5.47 0.92
C PHE A 99 -15.93 3.95 0.74
N VAL A 100 -16.97 3.42 0.10
CA VAL A 100 -17.14 1.99 -0.16
C VAL A 100 -17.53 1.79 -1.62
N ASP A 101 -16.73 1.05 -2.37
CA ASP A 101 -17.04 0.78 -3.78
C ASP A 101 -18.29 -0.10 -3.92
N ALA A 102 -19.01 0.04 -5.02
CA ALA A 102 -20.31 -0.60 -5.24
C ALA A 102 -20.23 -2.14 -5.33
N ASP A 103 -19.06 -2.70 -5.57
CA ASP A 103 -18.78 -4.15 -5.62
C ASP A 103 -18.14 -4.69 -4.33
N VAL A 104 -18.21 -3.90 -3.25
CA VAL A 104 -17.78 -4.28 -1.91
C VAL A 104 -18.98 -4.57 -1.03
N GLU A 105 -18.98 -5.73 -0.40
CA GLU A 105 -20.01 -6.13 0.58
C GLU A 105 -19.45 -5.87 2.00
N THR A 106 -20.25 -5.20 2.80
CA THR A 106 -19.93 -4.93 4.21
C THR A 106 -20.78 -5.81 5.12
N THR A 107 -20.23 -6.27 6.23
CA THR A 107 -20.97 -6.98 7.27
C THR A 107 -21.52 -6.01 8.32
N GLU A 108 -22.54 -6.42 9.06
CA GLU A 108 -23.03 -5.66 10.22
C GLU A 108 -21.89 -5.41 11.21
N GLY A 109 -21.79 -4.19 11.75
CA GLY A 109 -20.76 -3.79 12.72
C GLY A 109 -19.34 -3.62 12.14
N TRP A 110 -19.15 -3.65 10.82
CA TRP A 110 -17.83 -3.50 10.21
C TRP A 110 -17.15 -2.17 10.53
N LEU A 111 -17.93 -1.12 10.83
CA LEU A 111 -17.43 0.20 11.20
C LEU A 111 -16.89 0.26 12.62
N GLU A 112 -17.43 -0.52 13.56
CA GLU A 112 -17.07 -0.45 14.98
C GLU A 112 -15.56 -0.52 15.26
N PRO A 113 -14.80 -1.51 14.73
CA PRO A 113 -13.35 -1.57 14.96
C PRO A 113 -12.59 -0.40 14.35
N LEU A 114 -13.15 0.25 13.33
CA LEU A 114 -12.53 1.37 12.64
C LEU A 114 -12.77 2.68 13.40
N LEU A 115 -13.98 2.89 13.88
CA LEU A 115 -14.38 4.13 14.55
C LEU A 115 -13.62 4.34 15.85
N ALA A 116 -13.32 3.29 16.59
CA ALA A 116 -12.54 3.37 17.82
C ALA A 116 -11.15 4.03 17.64
N HIS A 117 -10.59 3.99 16.44
CA HIS A 117 -9.32 4.65 16.14
C HIS A 117 -9.45 6.18 16.03
N PHE A 118 -10.66 6.72 15.71
CA PHE A 118 -10.87 8.15 15.51
C PHE A 118 -10.88 8.98 16.80
N ASP A 119 -10.85 8.32 17.97
CA ASP A 119 -10.58 8.99 19.25
C ASP A 119 -9.16 9.59 19.29
N ASP A 120 -8.23 9.10 18.45
CA ASP A 120 -6.96 9.79 18.21
C ASP A 120 -7.18 10.95 17.20
N PRO A 121 -7.03 12.22 17.62
CA PRO A 121 -7.24 13.36 16.74
C PRO A 121 -6.25 13.44 15.58
N ARG A 122 -5.14 12.71 15.62
CA ARG A 122 -4.15 12.62 14.55
C ARG A 122 -4.55 11.65 13.45
N LEU A 123 -5.57 10.80 13.70
CA LEU A 123 -6.01 9.84 12.69
C LEU A 123 -6.78 10.54 11.58
N GLY A 124 -6.25 10.44 10.36
CA GLY A 124 -6.90 10.94 9.14
C GLY A 124 -7.63 9.83 8.37
N LEU A 125 -7.14 8.59 8.42
CA LEU A 125 -7.69 7.47 7.65
C LEU A 125 -7.50 6.14 8.37
N VAL A 126 -8.53 5.29 8.30
CA VAL A 126 -8.42 3.87 8.65
C VAL A 126 -9.08 3.02 7.57
N ALA A 127 -8.47 1.88 7.24
CA ALA A 127 -8.96 0.95 6.24
C ALA A 127 -9.18 -0.44 6.81
N PRO A 128 -10.30 -1.12 6.48
CA PRO A 128 -10.55 -2.50 6.82
C PRO A 128 -9.71 -3.46 5.98
N ARG A 129 -9.70 -4.72 6.35
CA ARG A 129 -9.18 -5.80 5.53
C ARG A 129 -10.17 -6.12 4.41
N VAL A 130 -9.68 -6.16 3.17
CA VAL A 130 -10.45 -6.58 2.00
C VAL A 130 -10.21 -8.06 1.76
N THR A 131 -11.24 -8.87 1.91
CA THR A 131 -11.19 -10.33 1.71
C THR A 131 -11.99 -10.75 0.48
N GLY A 132 -11.85 -12.00 0.03
CA GLY A 132 -12.59 -12.57 -1.09
C GLY A 132 -12.50 -14.10 -1.09
N GLU A 133 -13.25 -14.80 -1.95
CA GLU A 133 -13.19 -16.28 -2.07
C GLU A 133 -11.79 -16.80 -2.38
N ARG A 134 -10.99 -15.99 -3.04
CA ARG A 134 -9.63 -16.35 -3.46
C ARG A 134 -8.65 -15.33 -2.92
N ALA A 135 -7.39 -15.75 -2.78
CA ALA A 135 -6.31 -14.83 -2.46
C ALA A 135 -6.33 -13.63 -3.43
N SER A 136 -6.55 -12.46 -2.87
CA SER A 136 -6.63 -11.19 -3.59
C SER A 136 -5.39 -10.34 -3.29
N PRO A 137 -4.85 -9.61 -4.27
CA PRO A 137 -3.82 -8.60 -4.01
C PRO A 137 -4.30 -7.47 -3.08
N LEU A 138 -5.61 -7.34 -2.89
CA LEU A 138 -6.21 -6.35 -1.99
C LEU A 138 -6.17 -6.81 -0.53
N ASP A 139 -5.98 -8.12 -0.26
CA ASP A 139 -5.83 -8.62 1.10
C ASP A 139 -4.39 -8.37 1.61
N LEU A 140 -4.26 -7.43 2.51
CA LEU A 140 -2.98 -7.02 3.11
C LEU A 140 -2.60 -7.85 4.35
N GLY A 141 -3.36 -8.90 4.65
CA GLY A 141 -3.11 -9.85 5.75
C GLY A 141 -3.83 -9.50 7.04
N ALA A 142 -3.59 -10.33 8.07
CA ALA A 142 -4.30 -10.27 9.35
C ALA A 142 -3.61 -9.42 10.43
N GLU A 143 -2.54 -8.70 10.09
CA GLU A 143 -1.80 -7.90 11.04
C GLU A 143 -2.09 -6.41 10.84
N ALA A 144 -2.45 -5.71 11.93
CA ALA A 144 -2.61 -4.26 11.92
C ALA A 144 -1.33 -3.55 11.48
N ALA A 145 -1.46 -2.39 10.85
CA ALA A 145 -0.31 -1.63 10.38
C ALA A 145 -0.56 -0.13 10.38
N ARG A 146 0.49 0.65 10.60
CA ARG A 146 0.53 2.02 10.12
C ARG A 146 0.74 1.99 8.61
N ILE A 147 -0.06 2.78 7.88
CA ILE A 147 0.09 2.92 6.44
C ILE A 147 1.04 4.08 6.18
N ARG A 148 2.12 3.80 5.47
CA ARG A 148 3.14 4.78 5.11
C ARG A 148 3.94 4.32 3.91
N ALA A 149 4.30 5.22 3.01
CA ALA A 149 5.14 4.89 1.85
C ALA A 149 6.42 4.14 2.26
N GLY A 150 6.66 2.98 1.66
CA GLY A 150 7.83 2.14 1.93
C GLY A 150 7.80 1.34 3.25
N SER A 151 6.70 1.36 4.01
CA SER A 151 6.44 0.46 5.14
C SER A 151 5.88 -0.89 4.68
N ARG A 152 5.57 -1.80 5.61
CA ARG A 152 4.92 -3.09 5.34
C ARG A 152 3.60 -2.92 4.58
N VAL A 153 2.79 -1.95 4.98
CA VAL A 153 1.59 -1.53 4.26
C VAL A 153 1.84 -0.13 3.73
N SER A 154 2.25 -0.05 2.47
CA SER A 154 2.61 1.22 1.84
C SER A 154 1.39 2.05 1.43
N TYR A 155 0.27 1.40 1.17
CA TYR A 155 -1.02 1.99 0.80
C TYR A 155 -2.13 0.99 1.07
N VAL A 156 -3.38 1.42 0.98
CA VAL A 156 -4.58 0.59 1.06
C VAL A 156 -5.43 0.78 -0.18
N PRO A 157 -6.15 -0.26 -0.63
CA PRO A 157 -7.03 -0.13 -1.79
C PRO A 157 -8.21 0.81 -1.48
N GLY A 158 -8.61 1.59 -2.48
CA GLY A 158 -9.77 2.47 -2.39
C GLY A 158 -11.12 1.76 -2.28
N ALA A 159 -11.13 0.43 -2.18
CA ALA A 159 -12.33 -0.41 -2.10
C ALA A 159 -13.20 -0.10 -0.87
N ALA A 160 -12.57 0.12 0.30
CA ALA A 160 -13.23 0.59 1.50
C ALA A 160 -12.26 1.41 2.35
N LEU A 161 -12.62 2.64 2.70
CA LEU A 161 -11.82 3.58 3.49
C LEU A 161 -12.75 4.37 4.41
N VAL A 162 -12.36 4.57 5.67
CA VAL A 162 -13.00 5.56 6.54
C VAL A 162 -12.02 6.70 6.76
N VAL A 163 -12.46 7.92 6.50
CA VAL A 163 -11.62 9.12 6.46
C VAL A 163 -12.23 10.21 7.32
N ARG A 164 -11.42 10.90 8.12
CA ARG A 164 -11.84 12.13 8.81
C ARG A 164 -12.10 13.23 7.79
N ALA A 165 -13.28 13.84 7.82
CA ALA A 165 -13.65 14.90 6.86
C ALA A 165 -12.64 16.05 6.82
N ALA A 166 -12.17 16.51 7.97
CA ALA A 166 -11.15 17.57 8.05
C ALA A 166 -9.83 17.17 7.35
N ALA A 167 -9.38 15.91 7.51
CA ALA A 167 -8.18 15.40 6.84
C ALA A 167 -8.37 15.31 5.32
N PHE A 168 -9.55 14.89 4.89
CA PHE A 168 -9.91 14.85 3.48
C PHE A 168 -9.85 16.23 2.84
N ASP A 169 -10.45 17.23 3.51
CA ASP A 169 -10.53 18.62 3.02
C ASP A 169 -9.15 19.28 2.99
N GLU A 170 -8.31 19.05 4.02
CA GLU A 170 -6.97 19.61 4.11
C GLU A 170 -6.08 19.20 2.94
N VAL A 171 -6.16 17.93 2.52
CA VAL A 171 -5.36 17.45 1.37
C VAL A 171 -6.06 17.66 0.02
N GLY A 172 -7.27 18.22 -0.01
CA GLY A 172 -8.03 18.51 -1.22
C GLY A 172 -8.66 17.28 -1.88
N GLY A 173 -8.93 16.21 -1.14
CA GLY A 173 -9.58 15.01 -1.62
C GLY A 173 -8.73 14.17 -2.58
N PHE A 174 -9.38 13.34 -3.40
CA PHE A 174 -8.72 12.50 -4.41
C PHE A 174 -8.36 13.31 -5.66
N ASP A 175 -7.22 13.01 -6.28
CA ASP A 175 -6.86 13.63 -7.57
C ASP A 175 -7.60 12.93 -8.73
N ALA A 176 -8.61 13.62 -9.28
CA ALA A 176 -9.41 13.13 -10.39
C ALA A 176 -8.63 13.03 -11.73
N THR A 177 -7.42 13.57 -11.83
CA THR A 177 -6.57 13.42 -13.02
C THR A 177 -5.86 12.06 -13.06
N LEU A 178 -5.77 11.36 -11.93
CA LEU A 178 -5.25 10.01 -11.84
C LEU A 178 -6.32 9.00 -12.18
N ARG A 179 -6.10 8.24 -13.26
CA ARG A 179 -7.00 7.14 -13.63
C ARG A 179 -6.82 5.90 -12.76
N PHE A 180 -5.62 5.70 -12.23
CA PHE A 180 -5.23 4.64 -11.31
C PHE A 180 -4.27 5.22 -10.29
N GLY A 181 -4.30 4.67 -9.07
CA GLY A 181 -3.44 5.08 -7.97
C GLY A 181 -3.86 6.38 -7.28
N GLU A 182 -5.10 6.82 -7.51
CA GLU A 182 -5.71 7.95 -6.80
C GLU A 182 -5.82 7.68 -5.29
N ASP A 183 -6.03 6.43 -4.91
CA ASP A 183 -6.04 5.93 -3.53
C ASP A 183 -4.65 5.96 -2.90
N VAL A 184 -3.64 5.53 -3.65
CA VAL A 184 -2.23 5.57 -3.22
C VAL A 184 -1.79 7.02 -3.00
N ASP A 185 -2.04 7.91 -3.98
CA ASP A 185 -1.72 9.34 -3.92
C ASP A 185 -2.41 10.01 -2.71
N PHE A 186 -3.70 9.72 -2.51
CA PHE A 186 -4.47 10.29 -1.42
C PHE A 186 -3.91 9.90 -0.05
N VAL A 187 -3.63 8.62 0.17
CA VAL A 187 -3.06 8.12 1.43
C VAL A 187 -1.68 8.70 1.70
N TRP A 188 -0.84 8.84 0.66
CA TRP A 188 0.49 9.43 0.85
C TRP A 188 0.44 10.91 1.11
N ARG A 189 -0.48 11.67 0.50
CA ARG A 189 -0.69 13.10 0.83
C ARG A 189 -1.18 13.28 2.27
N LEU A 190 -2.02 12.38 2.78
CA LEU A 190 -2.41 12.39 4.20
C LEU A 190 -1.20 12.18 5.13
N ASP A 191 -0.35 11.17 4.86
CA ASP A 191 0.87 10.93 5.68
C ASP A 191 1.87 12.09 5.57
N GLU A 192 2.03 12.69 4.39
CA GLU A 192 2.88 13.87 4.16
C GLU A 192 2.35 15.13 4.87
N ALA A 193 1.03 15.29 4.99
CA ALA A 193 0.39 16.36 5.76
C ALA A 193 0.44 16.12 7.29
N GLY A 194 0.96 14.96 7.73
CA GLY A 194 1.10 14.60 9.15
C GLY A 194 -0.04 13.80 9.73
N TRP A 195 -1.06 13.47 8.95
CA TRP A 195 -2.15 12.62 9.38
C TRP A 195 -1.70 11.16 9.50
N TRP A 196 -2.20 10.48 10.51
CA TRP A 196 -1.95 9.05 10.66
C TRP A 196 -2.95 8.26 9.84
N CYS A 197 -2.42 7.28 9.09
CA CYS A 197 -3.21 6.34 8.32
C CYS A 197 -2.99 4.93 8.89
N ARG A 198 -4.09 4.16 9.10
CA ARG A 198 -4.03 2.83 9.71
C ARG A 198 -4.77 1.79 8.91
N TYR A 199 -4.26 0.58 8.98
CA TYR A 199 -4.89 -0.63 8.50
C TYR A 199 -5.34 -1.46 9.70
N GLU A 200 -6.66 -1.73 9.79
CA GLU A 200 -7.29 -2.44 10.91
C GLU A 200 -7.97 -3.73 10.41
N PRO A 201 -7.30 -4.88 10.51
CA PRO A 201 -7.83 -6.14 10.00
C PRO A 201 -8.92 -6.78 10.86
N ALA A 202 -9.21 -6.27 12.07
CA ALA A 202 -10.36 -6.72 12.86
C ALA A 202 -11.69 -6.35 12.17
N SER A 203 -11.69 -5.30 11.34
CA SER A 203 -12.77 -5.00 10.40
C SER A 203 -12.48 -5.67 9.07
N THR A 204 -13.48 -6.35 8.52
CA THR A 204 -13.38 -7.01 7.21
C THR A 204 -14.51 -6.64 6.29
N VAL A 205 -14.19 -6.45 5.01
CA VAL A 205 -15.15 -6.28 3.93
C VAL A 205 -14.88 -7.29 2.84
N TRP A 206 -15.91 -7.65 2.08
CA TRP A 206 -15.79 -8.64 1.02
C TRP A 206 -15.75 -7.96 -0.35
N HIS A 207 -14.79 -8.37 -1.18
CA HIS A 207 -14.70 -7.95 -2.58
C HIS A 207 -14.34 -9.15 -3.45
N GLU A 208 -15.16 -9.47 -4.44
CA GLU A 208 -14.87 -10.60 -5.31
C GLU A 208 -13.78 -10.25 -6.34
N PRO A 209 -12.64 -10.97 -6.37
CA PRO A 209 -11.60 -10.72 -7.35
C PRO A 209 -12.07 -11.09 -8.76
N ARG A 210 -11.62 -10.34 -9.77
CA ARG A 210 -11.94 -10.58 -11.17
C ARG A 210 -11.59 -12.00 -11.59
N ARG A 211 -12.54 -12.69 -12.24
CA ARG A 211 -12.43 -14.11 -12.60
C ARG A 211 -11.49 -14.35 -13.78
N SER A 212 -11.52 -13.48 -14.78
CA SER A 212 -10.75 -13.63 -16.02
C SER A 212 -9.29 -13.23 -15.84
N TRP A 213 -8.36 -14.08 -16.30
CA TRP A 213 -6.92 -13.77 -16.32
C TRP A 213 -6.60 -12.54 -17.18
N ARG A 214 -7.34 -12.33 -18.29
CA ARG A 214 -7.17 -11.17 -19.16
C ARG A 214 -7.57 -9.88 -18.47
N GLU A 215 -8.64 -9.88 -17.69
CA GLU A 215 -9.07 -8.73 -16.90
C GLU A 215 -8.06 -8.43 -15.80
N ARG A 216 -7.56 -9.45 -15.09
CA ARG A 216 -6.49 -9.29 -14.09
C ARG A 216 -5.24 -8.70 -14.72
N PHE A 217 -4.81 -9.21 -15.89
CA PHE A 217 -3.65 -8.68 -16.59
C PHE A 217 -3.84 -7.19 -16.94
N ARG A 218 -4.99 -6.82 -17.53
CA ARG A 218 -5.29 -5.43 -17.88
C ARG A 218 -5.34 -4.53 -16.64
N GLN A 219 -5.91 -5.02 -15.54
CA GLN A 219 -5.99 -4.30 -14.28
C GLN A 219 -4.61 -4.03 -13.71
N HIS A 220 -3.74 -5.05 -13.61
CA HIS A 220 -2.37 -4.89 -13.12
C HIS A 220 -1.53 -3.99 -14.03
N ALA A 221 -1.68 -4.12 -15.35
CA ALA A 221 -1.04 -3.19 -16.28
C ALA A 221 -1.55 -1.76 -16.09
N GLY A 222 -2.85 -1.57 -15.87
CA GLY A 222 -3.45 -0.28 -15.53
C GLY A 222 -2.82 0.32 -14.27
N TYR A 223 -2.72 -0.46 -13.20
CA TYR A 223 -2.07 -0.03 -11.94
C TYR A 223 -0.60 0.39 -12.19
N GLY A 224 0.14 -0.38 -12.99
CA GLY A 224 1.51 -0.04 -13.32
C GLY A 224 1.65 1.32 -14.01
N THR A 225 0.65 1.76 -14.81
CA THR A 225 0.73 3.04 -15.52
C THR A 225 0.78 4.26 -14.59
N SER A 226 0.25 4.15 -13.37
CA SER A 226 0.27 5.21 -12.36
C SER A 226 1.64 5.40 -11.70
N ALA A 227 2.50 4.37 -11.73
CA ALA A 227 3.77 4.40 -11.00
C ALA A 227 4.66 5.61 -11.36
N ALA A 228 4.66 6.02 -12.63
CA ALA A 228 5.44 7.18 -13.08
C ALA A 228 4.90 8.50 -12.53
N ALA A 229 3.56 8.68 -12.56
CA ALA A 229 2.92 9.87 -12.01
C ALA A 229 3.11 9.96 -10.50
N LEU A 230 2.93 8.84 -9.79
CA LEU A 230 3.13 8.74 -8.34
C LEU A 230 4.61 8.99 -7.95
N ALA A 231 5.57 8.45 -8.72
CA ALA A 231 6.99 8.67 -8.42
C ALA A 231 7.44 10.12 -8.59
N LEU A 232 6.79 10.88 -9.49
CA LEU A 232 7.04 12.32 -9.67
C LEU A 232 6.42 13.15 -8.55
N ARG A 233 5.28 12.74 -8.02
CA ARG A 233 4.57 13.43 -6.93
C ARG A 233 5.18 13.13 -5.56
N HIS A 234 5.58 11.88 -5.36
CA HIS A 234 6.11 11.36 -4.09
C HIS A 234 7.53 10.81 -4.30
N PRO A 235 8.56 11.66 -4.39
CA PRO A 235 9.92 11.24 -4.68
C PRO A 235 10.43 10.18 -3.71
N GLY A 236 10.92 9.07 -4.24
CA GLY A 236 11.44 7.95 -3.45
C GLY A 236 10.38 7.01 -2.85
N ALA A 237 9.08 7.34 -2.87
CA ALA A 237 8.02 6.48 -2.32
C ALA A 237 7.89 5.16 -3.08
N LEU A 238 8.12 5.15 -4.39
CA LEU A 238 7.98 3.99 -5.29
C LEU A 238 9.31 3.32 -5.65
N ALA A 239 10.36 3.49 -4.85
CA ALA A 239 11.59 2.75 -5.11
C ALA A 239 11.32 1.24 -5.16
N PRO A 240 11.62 0.56 -6.28
CA PRO A 240 11.25 -0.85 -6.47
C PRO A 240 12.02 -1.78 -5.53
N TRP A 241 13.18 -1.38 -5.09
CA TRP A 241 14.00 -2.06 -4.12
C TRP A 241 14.58 -1.08 -3.12
N ARG A 242 14.41 -1.38 -1.85
CA ARG A 242 14.95 -0.60 -0.74
C ARG A 242 15.97 -1.44 0.01
N SER A 243 17.17 -0.94 0.20
CA SER A 243 18.25 -1.67 0.88
C SER A 243 19.23 -0.71 1.50
N ASN A 244 20.08 -1.23 2.41
CA ASN A 244 21.28 -0.52 2.86
C ASN A 244 22.48 -0.90 1.98
N GLY A 245 23.53 -0.08 2.00
CA GLY A 245 24.71 -0.26 1.15
C GLY A 245 25.42 -1.62 1.34
N TRP A 246 25.44 -2.18 2.56
CA TRP A 246 26.06 -3.49 2.82
C TRP A 246 25.28 -4.62 2.15
N THR A 247 23.99 -4.61 2.32
CA THR A 247 23.10 -5.60 1.72
C THR A 247 23.08 -5.46 0.20
N ALA A 248 23.04 -4.23 -0.32
CA ALA A 248 23.11 -3.97 -1.75
C ALA A 248 24.43 -4.50 -2.34
N PHE A 249 25.57 -4.20 -1.71
CA PHE A 249 26.87 -4.71 -2.14
C PHE A 249 26.91 -6.25 -2.11
N ALA A 250 26.45 -6.88 -1.02
CA ALA A 250 26.45 -8.33 -0.92
C ALA A 250 25.66 -9.00 -2.06
N TRP A 251 24.47 -8.49 -2.40
CA TRP A 251 23.68 -9.01 -3.51
C TRP A 251 24.30 -8.73 -4.87
N VAL A 252 24.84 -7.52 -5.10
CA VAL A 252 25.52 -7.19 -6.36
C VAL A 252 26.77 -8.06 -6.55
N ALA A 253 27.58 -8.24 -5.51
CA ALA A 253 28.77 -9.10 -5.54
C ALA A 253 28.38 -10.57 -5.85
N LEU A 254 27.31 -11.09 -5.21
CA LEU A 254 26.82 -12.43 -5.47
C LEU A 254 26.37 -12.60 -6.94
N LEU A 255 25.60 -11.65 -7.46
CA LEU A 255 25.17 -11.66 -8.86
C LEU A 255 26.34 -11.52 -9.86
N ALA A 256 27.39 -10.81 -9.46
CA ALA A 256 28.65 -10.73 -10.22
C ALA A 256 29.50 -12.00 -10.13
N GLY A 257 29.10 -13.01 -9.30
CA GLY A 257 29.82 -14.26 -9.09
C GLY A 257 30.94 -14.17 -8.05
N ALA A 258 31.07 -13.03 -7.36
CA ALA A 258 32.03 -12.82 -6.27
C ALA A 258 31.48 -13.35 -4.94
N VAL A 259 31.34 -14.67 -4.81
CA VAL A 259 30.69 -15.34 -3.67
C VAL A 259 31.43 -15.05 -2.36
N GLY A 260 32.77 -15.07 -2.36
CA GLY A 260 33.58 -14.76 -1.18
C GLY A 260 33.31 -13.36 -0.61
N PRO A 261 33.49 -12.28 -1.40
CA PRO A 261 33.14 -10.93 -0.98
C PRO A 261 31.69 -10.76 -0.54
N ALA A 262 30.73 -11.42 -1.23
CA ALA A 262 29.33 -11.38 -0.85
C ALA A 262 29.09 -11.99 0.54
N ALA A 263 29.66 -13.17 0.79
CA ALA A 263 29.54 -13.86 2.08
C ALA A 263 30.21 -13.08 3.21
N VAL A 264 31.44 -12.58 3.00
CA VAL A 264 32.15 -11.77 3.99
C VAL A 264 31.35 -10.52 4.35
N THR A 265 30.77 -9.84 3.36
CA THR A 265 29.98 -8.64 3.61
C THR A 265 28.68 -8.96 4.37
N ALA A 266 27.96 -10.00 3.97
CA ALA A 266 26.73 -10.40 4.64
C ALA A 266 26.97 -10.83 6.09
N LEU A 267 27.96 -11.71 6.32
CA LEU A 267 28.29 -12.20 7.65
C LEU A 267 28.91 -11.10 8.53
N GLY A 268 29.82 -10.29 7.97
CA GLY A 268 30.45 -9.19 8.69
C GLY A 268 29.46 -8.11 9.12
N SER A 269 28.55 -7.71 8.22
CA SER A 269 27.50 -6.73 8.58
C SER A 269 26.50 -7.29 9.60
N ALA A 270 26.21 -8.60 9.53
CA ALA A 270 25.35 -9.26 10.52
C ALA A 270 26.01 -9.34 11.90
N ALA A 271 27.30 -9.66 11.95
CA ALA A 271 28.08 -9.67 13.20
C ALA A 271 28.21 -8.25 13.81
N ALA A 272 28.37 -7.23 12.96
CA ALA A 272 28.51 -5.83 13.38
C ALA A 272 27.22 -5.22 13.95
N LEU A 273 26.07 -5.87 13.81
CA LEU A 273 24.80 -5.40 14.39
C LEU A 273 24.75 -5.65 15.91
N GLY A 274 25.33 -6.76 16.40
CA GLY A 274 25.28 -7.13 17.81
C GLY A 274 25.76 -6.04 18.78
N PRO A 275 26.95 -5.43 18.58
CA PRO A 275 27.42 -4.33 19.44
C PRO A 275 26.54 -3.07 19.43
N LYS A 276 25.69 -2.88 18.41
CA LYS A 276 24.76 -1.74 18.30
C LYS A 276 23.45 -1.96 19.04
N LEU A 277 23.19 -3.18 19.48
CA LEU A 277 21.99 -3.59 20.19
C LEU A 277 22.37 -4.30 21.50
N PRO A 278 22.89 -3.56 22.51
CA PRO A 278 23.46 -4.14 23.72
C PRO A 278 22.45 -4.99 24.51
N ASP A 279 21.17 -4.61 24.47
CA ASP A 279 20.09 -5.29 25.20
C ASP A 279 19.50 -6.49 24.45
N VAL A 280 20.03 -6.80 23.25
CA VAL A 280 19.55 -7.92 22.41
C VAL A 280 20.64 -9.00 22.35
N PRO A 281 20.30 -10.28 22.59
CA PRO A 281 21.26 -11.36 22.44
C PRO A 281 21.95 -11.35 21.08
N ARG A 282 23.27 -11.51 21.04
CA ARG A 282 24.06 -11.45 19.79
C ARG A 282 23.56 -12.40 18.71
N SER A 283 23.10 -13.60 19.11
CA SER A 283 22.50 -14.58 18.18
C SER A 283 21.19 -14.09 17.56
N ALA A 284 20.39 -13.33 18.31
CA ALA A 284 19.15 -12.76 17.82
C ALA A 284 19.43 -11.59 16.86
N SER A 285 20.37 -10.70 17.21
CA SER A 285 20.82 -9.60 16.33
C SER A 285 21.40 -10.14 15.01
N PHE A 286 22.23 -11.18 15.07
CA PHE A 286 22.78 -11.84 13.89
C PHE A 286 21.68 -12.44 13.00
N ARG A 287 20.74 -13.20 13.59
CA ARG A 287 19.58 -13.76 12.86
C ARG A 287 18.71 -12.68 12.24
N LEU A 288 18.49 -11.57 12.93
CA LEU A 288 17.72 -10.42 12.42
C LEU A 288 18.40 -9.85 11.16
N ALA A 289 19.71 -9.59 11.21
CA ALA A 289 20.45 -9.07 10.07
C ALA A 289 20.46 -10.05 8.89
N MET A 290 20.66 -11.34 9.13
CA MET A 290 20.61 -12.36 8.08
C MET A 290 19.23 -12.47 7.43
N ARG A 291 18.14 -12.39 8.23
CA ARG A 291 16.76 -12.30 7.69
C ARG A 291 16.59 -11.05 6.84
N GLY A 292 17.18 -9.91 7.24
CA GLY A 292 17.17 -8.67 6.45
C GLY A 292 17.83 -8.84 5.09
N HIS A 293 19.01 -9.51 5.03
CA HIS A 293 19.67 -9.84 3.75
C HIS A 293 18.81 -10.73 2.86
N LEU A 294 18.19 -11.77 3.43
CA LEU A 294 17.31 -12.68 2.66
C LEU A 294 16.05 -11.96 2.18
N PHE A 295 15.45 -11.14 3.02
CA PHE A 295 14.29 -10.33 2.64
C PHE A 295 14.61 -9.40 1.48
N ALA A 296 15.74 -8.66 1.56
CA ALA A 296 16.18 -7.78 0.48
C ALA A 296 16.43 -8.55 -0.83
N GLY A 297 16.90 -9.79 -0.76
CA GLY A 297 17.02 -10.64 -1.95
C GLY A 297 15.68 -11.01 -2.58
N ARG A 298 14.68 -11.33 -1.75
CA ARG A 298 13.31 -11.58 -2.23
C ARG A 298 12.70 -10.34 -2.87
N GLU A 299 12.89 -9.17 -2.25
CA GLU A 299 12.44 -7.89 -2.80
C GLU A 299 13.18 -7.55 -4.12
N ALA A 300 14.47 -7.83 -4.22
CA ALA A 300 15.22 -7.68 -5.48
C ALA A 300 14.64 -8.60 -6.58
N ALA A 301 14.33 -9.85 -6.26
CA ALA A 301 13.69 -10.79 -7.19
C ALA A 301 12.29 -10.30 -7.62
N ALA A 302 11.50 -9.78 -6.69
CA ALA A 302 10.21 -9.15 -7.00
C ALA A 302 10.38 -7.92 -7.90
N SER A 303 11.40 -7.10 -7.66
CA SER A 303 11.71 -5.92 -8.48
C SER A 303 12.13 -6.30 -9.90
N VAL A 304 12.86 -7.40 -10.04
CA VAL A 304 13.16 -7.98 -11.38
C VAL A 304 11.87 -8.32 -12.11
N ARG A 305 10.93 -9.01 -11.48
CA ARG A 305 9.66 -9.38 -12.10
C ARG A 305 8.76 -8.17 -12.38
N ARG A 306 8.70 -7.19 -11.46
CA ARG A 306 7.78 -6.05 -11.53
C ARG A 306 8.26 -4.96 -12.47
N VAL A 307 9.55 -4.60 -12.43
CA VAL A 307 10.02 -3.41 -13.15
C VAL A 307 11.29 -3.60 -13.95
N TRP A 308 12.21 -4.49 -13.53
CA TRP A 308 13.51 -4.63 -14.20
C TRP A 308 13.55 -5.77 -15.25
N TRP A 309 12.45 -6.53 -15.42
CA TRP A 309 12.43 -7.65 -16.37
C TRP A 309 12.82 -7.28 -17.81
N PRO A 310 12.53 -6.06 -18.37
CA PRO A 310 13.01 -5.75 -19.72
C PRO A 310 14.53 -5.60 -19.77
N ILE A 311 15.13 -4.98 -18.73
CA ILE A 311 16.58 -4.83 -18.62
C ILE A 311 17.25 -6.21 -18.46
N VAL A 312 16.73 -7.01 -17.55
CA VAL A 312 17.23 -8.38 -17.32
C VAL A 312 17.01 -9.25 -18.54
N GLY A 313 15.89 -9.11 -19.27
CA GLY A 313 15.60 -9.82 -20.51
C GLY A 313 16.61 -9.50 -21.62
N VAL A 314 16.92 -8.24 -21.83
CA VAL A 314 17.98 -7.83 -22.78
C VAL A 314 19.34 -8.39 -22.36
N GLY A 315 19.68 -8.30 -21.06
CA GLY A 315 20.92 -8.87 -20.54
C GLY A 315 21.00 -10.40 -20.70
N ALA A 316 19.86 -11.11 -20.64
CA ALA A 316 19.77 -12.56 -20.79
C ALA A 316 20.08 -13.04 -22.23
N ILE A 317 19.98 -12.16 -23.22
CA ILE A 317 20.37 -12.50 -24.59
C ILE A 317 21.88 -12.74 -24.66
N VAL A 318 22.66 -11.89 -24.01
CA VAL A 318 24.13 -11.87 -24.12
C VAL A 318 24.84 -12.56 -22.94
N SER A 319 24.19 -12.76 -21.81
CA SER A 319 24.84 -13.27 -20.59
C SER A 319 24.08 -14.41 -19.92
N LYS A 320 24.80 -15.52 -19.68
CA LYS A 320 24.28 -16.67 -18.90
C LYS A 320 23.87 -16.25 -17.46
N ARG A 321 24.57 -15.29 -16.86
CA ARG A 321 24.26 -14.78 -15.51
C ARG A 321 22.88 -14.13 -15.46
N PHE A 322 22.56 -13.25 -16.43
CA PHE A 322 21.24 -12.63 -16.49
C PHE A 322 20.13 -13.66 -16.73
N ARG A 323 20.40 -14.75 -17.46
CA ARG A 323 19.43 -15.88 -17.59
C ARG A 323 19.14 -16.50 -16.24
N TRP A 324 20.17 -16.77 -15.44
CA TRP A 324 19.98 -17.33 -14.10
C TRP A 324 19.25 -16.35 -13.17
N VAL A 325 19.56 -15.05 -13.26
CA VAL A 325 18.82 -14.01 -12.49
C VAL A 325 17.33 -14.00 -12.88
N ALA A 326 17.02 -14.05 -14.17
CA ALA A 326 15.64 -14.11 -14.65
C ALA A 326 14.91 -15.37 -14.14
N VAL A 327 15.56 -16.54 -14.28
CA VAL A 327 14.99 -17.82 -13.80
C VAL A 327 14.79 -17.80 -12.28
N ALA A 328 15.80 -17.38 -11.52
CA ALA A 328 15.71 -17.30 -10.06
C ALA A 328 14.62 -16.33 -9.60
N ALA A 329 14.49 -15.18 -10.26
CA ALA A 329 13.44 -14.21 -9.95
C ALA A 329 12.03 -14.78 -10.20
N VAL A 330 11.82 -15.53 -11.27
CA VAL A 330 10.53 -16.16 -11.57
C VAL A 330 10.25 -17.29 -10.59
N LEU A 331 11.24 -18.17 -10.31
CA LEU A 331 11.09 -19.27 -9.38
C LEU A 331 10.87 -18.84 -7.93
N ALA A 332 11.35 -17.64 -7.56
CA ALA A 332 11.14 -17.08 -6.22
C ALA A 332 9.65 -16.90 -5.90
N ASP A 333 8.80 -16.64 -6.91
CA ASP A 333 7.35 -16.58 -6.76
C ASP A 333 6.65 -16.75 -8.12
N LEU A 334 6.39 -18.01 -8.48
CA LEU A 334 5.72 -18.38 -9.73
C LEU A 334 4.27 -17.89 -9.80
N ARG A 335 3.60 -17.75 -8.64
CA ARG A 335 2.19 -17.38 -8.59
C ARG A 335 1.98 -15.93 -8.96
N SER A 336 2.84 -15.05 -8.47
CA SER A 336 2.77 -13.61 -8.72
C SER A 336 3.41 -13.20 -10.06
N ALA A 337 4.23 -14.04 -10.67
CA ALA A 337 4.99 -13.68 -11.86
C ALA A 337 4.14 -13.10 -13.02
N PRO A 338 2.98 -13.66 -13.40
CA PRO A 338 2.17 -13.12 -14.48
C PRO A 338 1.62 -11.71 -14.18
N THR A 339 1.17 -11.47 -12.94
CA THR A 339 0.65 -10.18 -12.51
C THR A 339 1.75 -9.14 -12.30
N ASP A 340 2.92 -9.58 -11.79
CA ASP A 340 4.11 -8.74 -11.67
C ASP A 340 4.59 -8.24 -13.05
N ILE A 341 4.63 -9.13 -14.06
CA ILE A 341 4.99 -8.77 -15.44
C ILE A 341 3.96 -7.80 -16.04
N ALA A 342 2.66 -8.05 -15.81
CA ALA A 342 1.61 -7.16 -16.26
C ALA A 342 1.76 -5.76 -15.65
N TYR A 343 2.00 -5.68 -14.33
CA TYR A 343 2.28 -4.42 -13.64
C TYR A 343 3.51 -3.73 -14.25
N GLY A 344 4.61 -4.46 -14.42
CA GLY A 344 5.82 -3.92 -15.03
C GLY A 344 5.60 -3.37 -16.44
N TRP A 345 4.79 -4.05 -17.25
CA TRP A 345 4.41 -3.54 -18.57
C TRP A 345 3.76 -2.15 -18.45
N GLY A 346 2.83 -1.97 -17.51
CA GLY A 346 2.22 -0.68 -17.21
C GLY A 346 3.23 0.35 -16.72
N VAL A 347 4.17 -0.01 -15.83
CA VAL A 347 5.24 0.89 -15.35
C VAL A 347 6.04 1.45 -16.53
N TRP A 348 6.47 0.61 -17.45
CA TRP A 348 7.25 1.05 -18.64
C TRP A 348 6.42 1.94 -19.56
N GLN A 349 5.12 1.68 -19.72
CA GLN A 349 4.21 2.57 -20.46
C GLN A 349 4.09 3.94 -19.76
N GLY A 350 3.88 3.95 -18.44
CA GLY A 350 3.82 5.16 -17.64
C GLY A 350 5.11 5.98 -17.72
N MET A 351 6.27 5.32 -17.59
CA MET A 351 7.58 5.96 -17.71
C MET A 351 7.78 6.66 -19.07
N ARG A 352 7.38 5.99 -20.16
CA ARG A 352 7.43 6.60 -21.52
C ARG A 352 6.49 7.81 -21.62
N ARG A 353 5.26 7.70 -21.10
CA ARG A 353 4.27 8.78 -21.13
C ARG A 353 4.72 10.00 -20.32
N HIS A 354 5.26 9.80 -19.13
CA HIS A 354 5.69 10.85 -18.22
C HIS A 354 7.17 11.22 -18.36
N ARG A 355 7.90 10.58 -19.29
CA ARG A 355 9.34 10.82 -19.59
C ARG A 355 10.22 10.78 -18.33
N THR A 356 10.00 9.81 -17.46
CA THR A 356 10.74 9.65 -16.19
C THR A 356 11.23 8.22 -15.98
N TRP A 357 12.40 8.08 -15.36
CA TRP A 357 12.99 6.80 -14.94
C TRP A 357 12.80 6.51 -13.46
N ALA A 358 12.18 7.44 -12.71
CA ALA A 358 12.04 7.36 -11.25
C ALA A 358 11.50 6.00 -10.74
N PRO A 359 10.50 5.33 -11.37
CA PRO A 359 9.95 4.07 -10.86
C PRO A 359 10.90 2.87 -10.88
N ILE A 360 12.02 2.93 -11.61
CA ILE A 360 12.98 1.81 -11.68
C ILE A 360 14.26 2.06 -10.88
N ILE A 361 14.39 3.24 -10.26
CA ILE A 361 15.57 3.60 -9.47
C ILE A 361 15.44 3.01 -8.06
N PRO A 362 16.39 2.14 -7.64
CA PRO A 362 16.39 1.61 -6.28
C PRO A 362 16.76 2.69 -5.26
N ALA A 363 16.24 2.58 -4.04
CA ALA A 363 16.66 3.40 -2.92
C ALA A 363 17.66 2.64 -2.06
N VAL A 364 18.91 3.08 -2.07
CA VAL A 364 19.95 2.52 -1.22
C VAL A 364 20.30 3.55 -0.18
N SER A 365 20.00 3.26 1.10
CA SER A 365 20.40 4.12 2.21
C SER A 365 21.92 4.15 2.34
N ALA A 366 22.45 5.32 2.78
CA ALA A 366 23.88 5.51 2.97
C ALA A 366 24.48 4.42 3.87
N TRP A 367 25.76 4.16 3.69
CA TRP A 367 26.58 3.32 4.56
C TRP A 367 26.38 3.69 6.04
N PRO A 368 26.51 2.74 6.99
CA PRO A 368 25.95 2.87 8.33
C PRO A 368 26.41 4.13 9.05
N GLY A 369 25.50 4.88 9.58
CA GLY A 369 25.75 5.91 10.56
C GLY A 369 25.13 7.29 10.32
N ARG A 370 24.49 7.54 9.20
CA ARG A 370 23.76 8.80 9.02
C ARG A 370 22.29 8.52 8.73
N THR A 371 21.49 8.34 9.77
CA THR A 371 20.09 8.71 9.70
C THR A 371 20.05 10.23 9.45
N PRO A 372 19.31 10.70 8.42
CA PRO A 372 18.96 12.12 8.39
C PRO A 372 18.29 12.43 9.73
N ARG A 373 18.81 13.41 10.47
CA ARG A 373 18.04 13.98 11.59
C ARG A 373 16.78 14.55 10.98
N PRO A 374 15.60 14.25 11.52
CA PRO A 374 14.42 15.04 11.19
C PRO A 374 14.73 16.46 11.68
N GLU A 375 14.71 17.43 10.76
CA GLU A 375 14.64 18.86 11.06
C GLU A 375 13.27 19.19 11.65
#